data_fc392d0e6bbcfcfe8fe4fcd6720e7cd8
#
_entry.id   fc392d0e6bbcfcfe8fe4fcd6720e7cd8
#
_cell.length_a   1.000
_cell.length_b   1.000
_cell.length_c   1.000
_cell.angle_alpha   90.00
_cell.angle_beta   90.00
_cell.angle_gamma   90.00
#
_symmetry.space_group_name_H-M   'P 1'
#
loop_
_entity.id
_entity.type
_entity.pdbx_description
1 polymer ?
#
loop_
_entity_poly.entity_id
_entity_poly.type
_entity_poly.pdbx_seq_one_letter_code
_entity_poly.pdbx_strand_id
1 'polypeptide(L)'
;MKTIKKAVIAGLVSSATVLNLQAQQTLAIANSDHELSVLNQLGSSPAVVNMPVSQLLNAPGNETLRAFFFTPVKNKAVLKGKRIAVLAADGFEEIELLGPVWYFRELGAQVDIVAPKFVPAPERYGLMFPEMSKTHIMAIQYLQPVGWIKFDRTADQIKVADYDAVFIPGGAWNPDNLRQDKDVIKFIRDFNASGKLIAAICHAPVVLASADILKGRKLTGYWNIQVDLKNAGGTVLEAPVVTDGNLITSRHPIDVADFSRAVENWLVKQ
;
A
#
# COMPACT_ATOMS: atom_id res chain seq x y z
N MET A 1 9.40 42.38 -22.95
CA MET A 1 8.53 41.99 -21.80
C MET A 1 7.15 41.49 -22.28
N LYS A 2 7.06 40.52 -23.20
CA LYS A 2 5.76 40.01 -23.73
C LYS A 2 5.70 38.50 -23.95
N THR A 3 6.64 37.70 -23.40
CA THR A 3 6.72 36.26 -23.73
C THR A 3 6.49 35.30 -22.54
N ILE A 4 6.27 35.80 -21.33
CA ILE A 4 6.16 34.95 -20.13
C ILE A 4 4.69 34.68 -19.69
N LYS A 5 3.71 35.38 -20.28
CA LYS A 5 2.30 35.21 -19.89
C LYS A 5 1.54 34.08 -20.60
N LYS A 6 2.13 33.38 -21.59
CA LYS A 6 1.44 32.31 -22.33
C LYS A 6 1.69 30.90 -21.80
N ALA A 7 2.69 30.68 -20.95
CA ALA A 7 3.03 29.34 -20.48
C ALA A 7 2.25 28.88 -19.21
N VAL A 8 1.72 29.81 -18.43
CA VAL A 8 1.00 29.48 -17.17
C VAL A 8 -0.48 29.14 -17.41
N ILE A 9 -1.06 29.56 -18.55
CA ILE A 9 -2.47 29.27 -18.87
C ILE A 9 -2.64 27.90 -19.51
N ALA A 10 -1.61 27.32 -20.12
CA ALA A 10 -1.70 25.98 -20.74
C ALA A 10 -1.70 24.83 -19.73
N GLY A 11 -1.12 25.00 -18.54
CA GLY A 11 -1.07 23.96 -17.50
C GLY A 11 -2.36 23.80 -16.68
N LEU A 12 -3.17 24.85 -16.59
CA LEU A 12 -4.43 24.83 -15.84
C LEU A 12 -5.64 24.41 -16.70
N VAL A 13 -5.48 24.41 -18.03
CA VAL A 13 -6.54 23.97 -18.95
C VAL A 13 -6.57 22.44 -19.10
N SER A 14 -5.46 21.72 -18.80
CA SER A 14 -5.39 20.27 -19.04
C SER A 14 -6.15 19.43 -18.02
N SER A 15 -6.17 19.81 -16.74
CA SER A 15 -6.88 19.02 -15.70
C SER A 15 -8.41 19.23 -15.74
N ALA A 16 -8.85 20.45 -15.99
CA ALA A 16 -10.28 20.73 -16.17
C ALA A 16 -10.81 20.13 -17.49
N THR A 17 -9.98 20.05 -18.53
CA THR A 17 -10.36 19.48 -19.83
C THR A 17 -10.43 17.95 -19.78
N VAL A 18 -9.54 17.30 -19.03
CA VAL A 18 -9.57 15.83 -18.85
C VAL A 18 -10.77 15.40 -18.01
N LEU A 19 -11.08 16.14 -16.93
CA LEU A 19 -12.30 15.90 -16.13
C LEU A 19 -13.58 16.15 -16.94
N ASN A 20 -13.58 17.14 -17.81
CA ASN A 20 -14.72 17.42 -18.70
C ASN A 20 -14.86 16.38 -19.82
N LEU A 21 -13.74 15.84 -20.36
CA LEU A 21 -13.78 14.77 -21.36
C LEU A 21 -14.27 13.44 -20.73
N GLN A 22 -13.87 13.12 -19.52
CA GLN A 22 -14.37 11.92 -18.81
C GLN A 22 -15.87 12.06 -18.47
N ALA A 23 -16.30 13.21 -18.01
CA ALA A 23 -17.72 13.50 -17.78
C ALA A 23 -18.54 13.46 -19.10
N GLN A 24 -18.00 14.00 -20.19
CA GLN A 24 -18.64 13.94 -21.51
C GLN A 24 -18.65 12.52 -22.11
N GLN A 25 -17.61 11.69 -21.87
CA GLN A 25 -17.62 10.29 -22.29
C GLN A 25 -18.61 9.45 -21.48
N THR A 26 -18.77 9.73 -20.19
CA THR A 26 -19.79 9.08 -19.34
C THR A 26 -21.20 9.49 -19.79
N LEU A 27 -21.42 10.74 -20.16
CA LEU A 27 -22.68 11.24 -20.69
C LEU A 27 -23.01 10.69 -22.10
N ALA A 28 -21.98 10.39 -22.92
CA ALA A 28 -22.16 9.79 -24.25
C ALA A 28 -22.57 8.30 -24.24
N ILE A 29 -22.44 7.63 -23.09
CA ILE A 29 -22.83 6.24 -22.91
C ILE A 29 -24.29 6.11 -22.43
N ALA A 30 -24.86 7.16 -21.83
CA ALA A 30 -26.25 7.14 -21.37
C ALA A 30 -27.23 7.30 -22.57
N ASN A 31 -27.97 6.23 -22.84
CA ASN A 31 -28.87 6.16 -23.99
C ASN A 31 -30.33 6.55 -23.67
N SER A 32 -30.63 6.93 -22.43
CA SER A 32 -31.99 7.32 -22.01
C SER A 32 -31.99 8.38 -20.90
N ASP A 33 -33.06 9.15 -20.80
CA ASP A 33 -33.30 10.10 -19.71
C ASP A 33 -33.26 9.43 -18.34
N HIS A 34 -33.64 8.16 -18.27
CA HIS A 34 -33.58 7.37 -17.04
C HIS A 34 -32.12 7.10 -16.61
N GLU A 35 -31.27 6.68 -17.53
CA GLU A 35 -29.82 6.44 -17.24
C GLU A 35 -29.11 7.71 -16.80
N LEU A 36 -29.42 8.84 -17.47
CA LEU A 36 -28.90 10.15 -17.05
C LEU A 36 -29.38 10.56 -15.66
N SER A 37 -30.65 10.28 -15.33
CA SER A 37 -31.19 10.53 -13.98
C SER A 37 -30.51 9.69 -12.93
N VAL A 38 -30.27 8.39 -13.18
CA VAL A 38 -29.52 7.51 -12.25
C VAL A 38 -28.10 7.96 -12.08
N LEU A 39 -27.39 8.30 -13.16
CA LEU A 39 -26.00 8.79 -13.10
C LEU A 39 -25.91 10.10 -12.32
N ASN A 40 -26.86 11.02 -12.50
CA ASN A 40 -26.93 12.26 -11.74
C ASN A 40 -27.20 12.04 -10.25
N GLN A 41 -28.05 11.06 -9.91
CA GLN A 41 -28.31 10.69 -8.51
C GLN A 41 -27.06 10.06 -7.87
N LEU A 42 -26.35 9.18 -8.58
CA LEU A 42 -25.09 8.60 -8.11
C LEU A 42 -23.99 9.66 -7.96
N GLY A 43 -23.92 10.61 -8.90
CA GLY A 43 -22.97 11.73 -8.86
C GLY A 43 -23.31 12.81 -7.82
N SER A 44 -24.57 12.88 -7.35
CA SER A 44 -25.03 13.82 -6.32
C SER A 44 -25.01 13.25 -4.90
N SER A 45 -24.50 12.04 -4.71
CA SER A 45 -24.25 11.50 -3.37
C SER A 45 -23.47 12.52 -2.54
N PRO A 46 -23.81 12.72 -1.24
CA PRO A 46 -23.08 13.65 -0.40
C PRO A 46 -21.58 13.35 -0.52
N ALA A 47 -20.81 14.37 -0.84
CA ALA A 47 -19.38 14.23 -1.01
C ALA A 47 -18.79 13.58 0.24
N VAL A 48 -18.24 12.38 0.08
CA VAL A 48 -17.44 11.79 1.15
C VAL A 48 -16.22 12.68 1.32
N VAL A 49 -16.14 13.35 2.46
CA VAL A 49 -15.01 14.23 2.75
C VAL A 49 -13.78 13.35 2.88
N ASN A 50 -12.89 13.43 1.92
CA ASN A 50 -11.60 12.76 1.98
C ASN A 50 -10.72 13.48 3.01
N MET A 51 -10.05 12.72 3.87
CA MET A 51 -9.04 13.28 4.78
C MET A 51 -7.70 13.29 4.02
N PRO A 52 -7.20 14.46 3.57
CA PRO A 52 -5.92 14.51 2.88
C PRO A 52 -4.79 14.13 3.84
N VAL A 53 -3.73 13.51 3.32
CA VAL A 53 -2.53 13.13 4.11
C VAL A 53 -1.99 14.32 4.91
N SER A 54 -2.11 15.54 4.39
CA SER A 54 -1.72 16.76 5.11
C SER A 54 -2.49 16.97 6.43
N GLN A 55 -3.76 16.60 6.50
CA GLN A 55 -4.52 16.65 7.75
C GLN A 55 -4.03 15.60 8.74
N LEU A 56 -3.77 14.38 8.27
CA LEU A 56 -3.19 13.33 9.10
C LEU A 56 -1.84 13.76 9.68
N LEU A 57 -0.94 14.30 8.85
CA LEU A 57 0.39 14.74 9.28
C LEU A 57 0.36 15.94 10.24
N ASN A 58 -0.67 16.78 10.19
CA ASN A 58 -0.81 17.97 11.02
C ASN A 58 -1.74 17.77 12.22
N ALA A 59 -2.33 16.59 12.39
CA ALA A 59 -3.19 16.30 13.53
C ALA A 59 -2.38 16.28 14.83
N PRO A 60 -2.92 16.79 15.95
CA PRO A 60 -2.29 16.70 17.26
C PRO A 60 -2.00 15.23 17.63
N GLY A 61 -0.80 14.96 18.14
CA GLY A 61 -0.34 13.61 18.48
C GLY A 61 0.38 12.87 17.34
N ASN A 62 0.42 13.43 16.14
CA ASN A 62 1.10 12.83 14.97
C ASN A 62 2.47 13.48 14.67
N GLU A 63 3.08 14.13 15.66
CA GLU A 63 4.36 14.83 15.48
C GLU A 63 5.48 13.89 15.05
N THR A 64 5.49 12.65 15.54
CA THR A 64 6.48 11.63 15.15
C THR A 64 6.33 11.24 13.68
N LEU A 65 5.09 11.06 13.21
CA LEU A 65 4.80 10.77 11.81
C LEU A 65 5.19 11.95 10.91
N ARG A 66 4.86 13.17 11.32
CA ARG A 66 5.25 14.39 10.61
C ARG A 66 6.77 14.50 10.51
N ALA A 67 7.47 14.31 11.64
CA ALA A 67 8.94 14.36 11.68
C ALA A 67 9.58 13.28 10.77
N PHE A 68 8.99 12.11 10.67
CA PHE A 68 9.44 11.04 9.78
C PHE A 68 9.54 11.49 8.33
N PHE A 69 8.53 12.20 7.81
CA PHE A 69 8.52 12.68 6.44
C PHE A 69 9.36 13.93 6.18
N PHE A 70 9.48 14.82 7.17
CA PHE A 70 10.12 16.13 6.95
C PHE A 70 11.52 16.24 7.54
N THR A 71 12.00 15.24 8.29
CA THR A 71 13.38 15.24 8.80
C THR A 71 14.28 14.44 7.86
N PRO A 72 15.32 15.04 7.27
CA PRO A 72 16.24 14.32 6.40
C PRO A 72 16.91 13.14 7.13
N VAL A 73 17.05 12.01 6.45
CA VAL A 73 17.81 10.87 6.98
C VAL A 73 19.28 11.22 7.14
N LYS A 74 19.85 10.86 8.30
CA LYS A 74 21.25 11.22 8.63
C LYS A 74 22.28 10.40 7.84
N ASN A 75 22.02 9.12 7.62
CA ASN A 75 22.93 8.21 6.91
C ASN A 75 22.20 7.57 5.72
N LYS A 76 22.41 8.14 4.54
CA LYS A 76 21.79 7.69 3.28
C LYS A 76 22.35 6.37 2.72
N ALA A 77 23.32 5.77 3.38
CA ALA A 77 23.96 4.54 2.93
C ALA A 77 23.85 3.39 3.95
N VAL A 78 23.06 3.55 5.00
CA VAL A 78 22.98 2.57 6.09
C VAL A 78 22.39 1.23 5.64
N LEU A 79 21.50 1.24 4.63
CA LEU A 79 20.93 0.06 4.00
C LEU A 79 21.49 -0.22 2.60
N LYS A 80 22.66 0.35 2.27
CA LYS A 80 23.32 0.10 0.98
C LYS A 80 23.58 -1.40 0.78
N GLY A 81 23.14 -1.94 -0.37
CA GLY A 81 23.25 -3.35 -0.71
C GLY A 81 22.09 -4.22 -0.22
N LYS A 82 21.21 -3.72 0.67
CA LYS A 82 20.00 -4.43 1.09
C LYS A 82 18.93 -4.34 0.01
N ARG A 83 18.17 -5.42 -0.16
CA ARG A 83 17.07 -5.53 -1.10
C ARG A 83 15.77 -5.87 -0.37
N ILE A 84 14.73 -5.11 -0.62
CA ILE A 84 13.42 -5.24 0.04
C ILE A 84 12.36 -5.48 -1.04
N ALA A 85 11.59 -6.56 -0.91
CA ALA A 85 10.37 -6.77 -1.67
C ALA A 85 9.19 -6.15 -0.93
N VAL A 86 8.38 -5.34 -1.61
CA VAL A 86 7.11 -4.81 -1.09
C VAL A 86 5.97 -5.54 -1.78
N LEU A 87 5.30 -6.45 -1.07
CA LEU A 87 4.15 -7.16 -1.62
C LEU A 87 2.91 -6.29 -1.50
N ALA A 88 2.38 -5.83 -2.62
CA ALA A 88 1.22 -4.95 -2.66
C ALA A 88 0.31 -5.24 -3.85
N ALA A 89 -1.00 -5.04 -3.65
CA ALA A 89 -2.07 -5.20 -4.62
C ALA A 89 -3.01 -3.99 -4.57
N ASP A 90 -4.05 -3.99 -5.38
CA ASP A 90 -5.08 -2.96 -5.35
C ASP A 90 -5.65 -2.76 -3.96
N GLY A 91 -5.87 -1.50 -3.58
CA GLY A 91 -6.41 -1.10 -2.31
C GLY A 91 -5.41 -1.06 -1.16
N PHE A 92 -4.11 -0.88 -1.47
CA PHE A 92 -3.10 -0.58 -0.45
C PHE A 92 -3.28 0.85 0.09
N GLU A 93 -3.05 1.03 1.38
CA GLU A 93 -3.05 2.36 2.00
C GLU A 93 -1.82 3.15 1.56
N GLU A 94 -2.04 4.31 0.92
CA GLU A 94 -1.00 5.10 0.25
C GLU A 94 0.21 5.38 1.16
N ILE A 95 -0.04 5.92 2.34
CA ILE A 95 1.02 6.33 3.27
C ILE A 95 1.79 5.14 3.84
N GLU A 96 1.15 3.98 3.98
CA GLU A 96 1.77 2.76 4.50
C GLU A 96 2.69 2.08 3.48
N LEU A 97 2.51 2.36 2.20
CA LEU A 97 3.43 1.90 1.16
C LEU A 97 4.47 2.95 0.84
N LEU A 98 4.02 4.16 0.44
CA LEU A 98 4.91 5.18 -0.10
C LEU A 98 5.89 5.72 0.95
N GLY A 99 5.46 5.87 2.20
CA GLY A 99 6.30 6.34 3.30
C GLY A 99 7.50 5.43 3.56
N PRO A 100 7.29 4.15 3.89
CA PRO A 100 8.39 3.20 4.08
C PRO A 100 9.26 3.00 2.83
N VAL A 101 8.66 2.91 1.63
CA VAL A 101 9.42 2.77 0.37
C VAL A 101 10.35 3.96 0.16
N TRP A 102 9.85 5.18 0.32
CA TRP A 102 10.68 6.38 0.28
C TRP A 102 11.81 6.32 1.32
N TYR A 103 11.47 6.00 2.55
CA TYR A 103 12.43 5.96 3.65
C TYR A 103 13.56 4.96 3.40
N PHE A 104 13.23 3.72 3.02
CA PHE A 104 14.24 2.69 2.75
C PHE A 104 15.13 3.04 1.54
N ARG A 105 14.56 3.66 0.50
CA ARG A 105 15.33 4.16 -0.65
C ARG A 105 16.27 5.31 -0.25
N GLU A 106 15.84 6.24 0.61
CA GLU A 106 16.71 7.29 1.16
C GLU A 106 17.85 6.72 2.02
N LEU A 107 17.66 5.58 2.67
CA LEU A 107 18.70 4.85 3.40
C LEU A 107 19.61 4.01 2.49
N GLY A 108 19.39 3.99 1.19
CA GLY A 108 20.23 3.31 0.18
C GLY A 108 19.80 1.88 -0.16
N ALA A 109 18.67 1.38 0.32
CA ALA A 109 18.13 0.09 -0.06
C ALA A 109 17.59 0.09 -1.49
N GLN A 110 17.67 -1.06 -2.15
CA GLN A 110 16.90 -1.35 -3.36
C GLN A 110 15.52 -1.88 -2.96
N VAL A 111 14.47 -1.26 -3.47
CA VAL A 111 13.09 -1.61 -3.11
C VAL A 111 12.30 -1.88 -4.38
N ASP A 112 11.84 -3.11 -4.55
CA ASP A 112 10.96 -3.53 -5.63
C ASP A 112 9.52 -3.63 -5.11
N ILE A 113 8.58 -3.01 -5.81
CA ILE A 113 7.14 -3.18 -5.59
C ILE A 113 6.70 -4.41 -6.38
N VAL A 114 6.14 -5.39 -5.69
CA VAL A 114 5.80 -6.70 -6.23
C VAL A 114 4.30 -6.92 -6.08
N ALA A 115 3.62 -7.11 -7.21
CA ALA A 115 2.18 -7.35 -7.24
C ALA A 115 1.83 -8.81 -7.54
N PRO A 116 0.62 -9.28 -7.19
CA PRO A 116 0.07 -10.50 -7.74
C PRO A 116 0.05 -10.46 -9.26
N LYS A 117 0.19 -11.61 -9.90
CA LYS A 117 -0.01 -11.68 -11.34
C LYS A 117 -1.44 -11.30 -11.69
N PHE A 118 -1.58 -10.40 -12.64
CA PHE A 118 -2.91 -9.99 -13.11
C PHE A 118 -3.67 -11.19 -13.70
N VAL A 119 -4.88 -11.38 -13.22
CA VAL A 119 -5.82 -12.37 -13.75
C VAL A 119 -6.99 -11.63 -14.41
N PRO A 120 -7.34 -11.92 -15.67
CA PRO A 120 -8.43 -11.27 -16.39
C PRO A 120 -9.78 -11.37 -15.68
N ALA A 121 -10.65 -10.40 -15.93
CA ALA A 121 -11.93 -10.24 -15.26
C ALA A 121 -12.88 -11.46 -15.30
N PRO A 122 -13.03 -12.24 -16.39
CA PRO A 122 -13.89 -13.42 -16.40
C PRO A 122 -13.49 -14.47 -15.37
N GLU A 123 -12.21 -14.53 -15.01
CA GLU A 123 -11.64 -15.45 -14.02
C GLU A 123 -11.70 -14.86 -12.59
N ARG A 124 -11.98 -13.57 -12.49
CA ARG A 124 -12.11 -12.80 -11.23
C ARG A 124 -13.47 -12.13 -11.18
N TYR A 125 -14.52 -12.82 -10.80
CA TYR A 125 -15.84 -12.23 -10.50
C TYR A 125 -16.58 -11.63 -11.68
N GLY A 126 -16.16 -11.82 -12.94
CA GLY A 126 -16.80 -11.24 -14.12
C GLY A 126 -16.72 -9.71 -14.22
N LEU A 127 -15.82 -9.09 -13.49
CA LEU A 127 -15.60 -7.64 -13.51
C LEU A 127 -14.60 -7.24 -14.60
N MET A 128 -14.85 -6.13 -15.27
CA MET A 128 -13.90 -5.52 -16.19
C MET A 128 -12.90 -4.64 -15.42
N PHE A 129 -11.61 -4.96 -15.53
CA PHE A 129 -10.56 -4.14 -14.97
C PHE A 129 -9.95 -3.26 -16.06
N PRO A 130 -9.51 -2.02 -15.72
CA PRO A 130 -8.80 -1.19 -16.68
C PRO A 130 -7.46 -1.84 -17.08
N GLU A 131 -7.02 -1.60 -18.31
CA GLU A 131 -5.72 -2.09 -18.82
C GLU A 131 -4.54 -1.71 -17.90
N MET A 132 -4.66 -0.60 -17.18
CA MET A 132 -3.69 -0.14 -16.20
C MET A 132 -3.44 -1.18 -15.09
N SER A 133 -4.41 -2.00 -14.72
CA SER A 133 -4.26 -3.06 -13.70
C SER A 133 -3.23 -4.14 -14.08
N LYS A 134 -2.81 -4.21 -15.35
CA LYS A 134 -1.74 -5.11 -15.78
C LYS A 134 -0.35 -4.67 -15.36
N THR A 135 -0.17 -3.40 -15.04
CA THR A 135 1.14 -2.77 -14.77
C THR A 135 1.14 -1.88 -13.54
N HIS A 136 -0.03 -1.58 -12.98
CA HIS A 136 -0.21 -0.67 -11.85
C HIS A 136 -1.15 -1.29 -10.83
N ILE A 137 -0.99 -0.86 -9.57
CA ILE A 137 -1.89 -1.16 -8.46
C ILE A 137 -2.48 0.13 -7.90
N MET A 138 -3.72 0.04 -7.43
CA MET A 138 -4.50 1.19 -6.97
C MET A 138 -4.21 1.49 -5.51
N ALA A 139 -3.88 2.75 -5.23
CA ALA A 139 -3.75 3.29 -3.88
C ALA A 139 -5.11 3.76 -3.34
N ILE A 140 -5.29 3.61 -2.05
CA ILE A 140 -6.40 4.21 -1.31
C ILE A 140 -5.86 5.10 -0.19
N GLN A 141 -6.66 6.09 0.20
CA GLN A 141 -6.57 6.79 1.48
C GLN A 141 -7.83 6.46 2.25
N TYR A 142 -7.69 5.71 3.35
CA TYR A 142 -8.81 5.09 4.09
C TYR A 142 -9.61 4.13 3.18
N LEU A 143 -10.63 4.57 2.49
CA LEU A 143 -11.44 3.74 1.60
C LEU A 143 -11.59 4.35 0.20
N GLN A 144 -11.00 5.51 -0.04
CA GLN A 144 -11.14 6.22 -1.31
C GLN A 144 -9.94 5.98 -2.23
N PRO A 145 -10.15 5.59 -3.48
CA PRO A 145 -9.11 5.54 -4.48
C PRO A 145 -8.47 6.92 -4.69
N VAL A 146 -7.14 6.99 -4.64
CA VAL A 146 -6.39 8.25 -4.79
C VAL A 146 -5.40 8.25 -5.95
N GLY A 147 -5.09 7.09 -6.49
CA GLY A 147 -4.20 7.00 -7.65
C GLY A 147 -3.73 5.59 -7.92
N TRP A 148 -2.78 5.49 -8.84
CA TRP A 148 -2.20 4.23 -9.28
C TRP A 148 -0.68 4.35 -9.26
N ILE A 149 0.01 3.30 -8.81
CA ILE A 149 1.46 3.21 -8.90
C ILE A 149 1.86 2.02 -9.76
N LYS A 150 2.95 2.18 -10.50
CA LYS A 150 3.54 1.09 -11.26
C LYS A 150 4.24 0.13 -10.29
N PHE A 151 4.01 -1.17 -10.46
CA PHE A 151 4.82 -2.18 -9.81
C PHE A 151 6.02 -2.59 -10.66
N ASP A 152 7.05 -3.14 -10.03
CA ASP A 152 8.31 -3.49 -10.68
C ASP A 152 8.31 -4.94 -11.16
N ARG A 153 7.68 -5.86 -10.42
CA ARG A 153 7.63 -7.31 -10.67
C ARG A 153 6.30 -7.91 -10.27
N THR A 154 6.05 -9.12 -10.75
CA THR A 154 4.96 -9.96 -10.23
C THR A 154 5.49 -11.06 -9.31
N ALA A 155 4.64 -11.59 -8.43
CA ALA A 155 5.02 -12.56 -7.40
C ALA A 155 5.62 -13.85 -7.97
N ASP A 156 5.20 -14.27 -9.17
CA ASP A 156 5.76 -15.42 -9.89
C ASP A 156 7.17 -15.18 -10.45
N GLN A 157 7.66 -13.94 -10.45
CA GLN A 157 8.97 -13.55 -10.99
C GLN A 157 10.05 -13.38 -9.91
N ILE A 158 9.72 -13.48 -8.63
CA ILE A 158 10.65 -13.23 -7.53
C ILE A 158 11.08 -14.49 -6.81
N LYS A 159 12.26 -14.46 -6.21
CA LYS A 159 12.81 -15.54 -5.40
C LYS A 159 13.24 -15.04 -4.03
N VAL A 160 13.12 -15.89 -3.01
CA VAL A 160 13.57 -15.59 -1.64
C VAL A 160 15.03 -15.13 -1.58
N ALA A 161 15.90 -15.74 -2.43
CA ALA A 161 17.31 -15.39 -2.48
C ALA A 161 17.58 -13.94 -2.95
N ASP A 162 16.63 -13.32 -3.65
CA ASP A 162 16.80 -12.00 -4.23
C ASP A 162 16.64 -10.86 -3.20
N TYR A 163 16.12 -11.14 -2.00
CA TYR A 163 15.75 -10.12 -1.03
C TYR A 163 16.24 -10.44 0.39
N ASP A 164 16.51 -9.39 1.18
CA ASP A 164 16.88 -9.45 2.59
C ASP A 164 15.65 -9.29 3.51
N ALA A 165 14.62 -8.61 3.02
CA ALA A 165 13.37 -8.42 3.72
C ALA A 165 12.17 -8.44 2.77
N VAL A 166 11.01 -8.80 3.30
CA VAL A 166 9.71 -8.57 2.70
C VAL A 166 8.89 -7.63 3.57
N PHE A 167 8.26 -6.65 2.94
CA PHE A 167 7.35 -5.71 3.59
C PHE A 167 5.98 -5.79 2.94
N ILE A 168 4.92 -5.74 3.76
CA ILE A 168 3.53 -5.81 3.32
C ILE A 168 2.78 -4.60 3.90
N PRO A 169 2.39 -3.61 3.09
CA PRO A 169 1.53 -2.52 3.53
C PRO A 169 0.11 -3.02 3.79
N GLY A 170 -0.65 -2.26 4.56
CA GLY A 170 -2.05 -2.56 4.77
C GLY A 170 -2.96 -1.96 3.68
N GLY A 171 -4.04 -1.35 4.10
CA GLY A 171 -5.15 -0.95 3.26
C GLY A 171 -6.30 -1.95 3.35
N ALA A 172 -7.50 -1.51 3.00
CA ALA A 172 -8.69 -2.32 3.24
C ALA A 172 -8.81 -3.52 2.29
N TRP A 173 -8.30 -3.42 1.06
CA TRP A 173 -8.47 -4.47 0.04
C TRP A 173 -7.15 -5.17 -0.34
N ASN A 174 -6.02 -4.51 -0.14
CA ASN A 174 -4.71 -5.06 -0.46
C ASN A 174 -4.47 -6.45 0.12
N PRO A 175 -4.67 -6.67 1.44
CA PRO A 175 -4.43 -7.99 2.03
C PRO A 175 -5.36 -9.08 1.49
N ASP A 176 -6.62 -8.74 1.21
CA ASP A 176 -7.57 -9.69 0.64
C ASP A 176 -7.21 -10.10 -0.79
N ASN A 177 -6.65 -9.16 -1.57
CA ASN A 177 -6.12 -9.45 -2.90
C ASN A 177 -4.84 -10.30 -2.83
N LEU A 178 -3.91 -9.98 -1.92
CA LEU A 178 -2.66 -10.71 -1.74
C LEU A 178 -2.88 -12.15 -1.26
N ARG A 179 -3.77 -12.36 -0.28
CA ARG A 179 -3.99 -13.68 0.35
C ARG A 179 -4.59 -14.73 -0.57
N GLN A 180 -5.21 -14.31 -1.69
CA GLN A 180 -5.77 -15.21 -2.69
C GLN A 180 -4.72 -15.70 -3.70
N ASP A 181 -3.60 -14.98 -3.83
CA ASP A 181 -2.55 -15.33 -4.79
C ASP A 181 -1.62 -16.40 -4.20
N LYS A 182 -1.59 -17.56 -4.85
CA LYS A 182 -0.80 -18.72 -4.38
C LYS A 182 0.71 -18.49 -4.42
N ASP A 183 1.19 -17.66 -5.36
CA ASP A 183 2.62 -17.38 -5.49
C ASP A 183 3.06 -16.40 -4.39
N VAL A 184 2.22 -15.42 -4.02
CA VAL A 184 2.41 -14.57 -2.84
C VAL A 184 2.46 -15.40 -1.56
N ILE A 185 1.48 -16.28 -1.33
CA ILE A 185 1.42 -17.11 -0.12
C ILE A 185 2.60 -18.06 -0.04
N LYS A 186 2.97 -18.67 -1.18
CA LYS A 186 4.16 -19.54 -1.23
C LYS A 186 5.43 -18.75 -0.92
N PHE A 187 5.60 -17.57 -1.52
CA PHE A 187 6.77 -16.72 -1.28
C PHE A 187 6.90 -16.34 0.18
N ILE A 188 5.81 -15.96 0.86
CA ILE A 188 5.81 -15.60 2.29
C ILE A 188 6.22 -16.81 3.16
N ARG A 189 5.69 -17.99 2.89
CA ARG A 189 6.08 -19.23 3.61
C ARG A 189 7.56 -19.54 3.46
N ASP A 190 8.05 -19.54 2.24
CA ASP A 190 9.46 -19.80 1.94
C ASP A 190 10.37 -18.74 2.57
N PHE A 191 9.93 -17.46 2.55
CA PHE A 191 10.65 -16.34 3.14
C PHE A 191 10.72 -16.48 4.67
N ASN A 192 9.61 -16.87 5.33
CA ASN A 192 9.61 -17.16 6.75
C ASN A 192 10.55 -18.31 7.10
N ALA A 193 10.53 -19.39 6.32
CA ALA A 193 11.41 -20.55 6.51
C ALA A 193 12.91 -20.20 6.36
N SER A 194 13.25 -19.17 5.60
CA SER A 194 14.62 -18.69 5.44
C SER A 194 15.15 -17.88 6.63
N GLY A 195 14.30 -17.51 7.60
CA GLY A 195 14.65 -16.67 8.74
C GLY A 195 14.85 -15.19 8.43
N LYS A 196 14.64 -14.78 7.18
CA LYS A 196 14.74 -13.37 6.76
C LYS A 196 13.55 -12.56 7.27
N LEU A 197 13.70 -11.22 7.29
CA LEU A 197 12.72 -10.31 7.86
C LEU A 197 11.39 -10.29 7.10
N ILE A 198 10.30 -10.52 7.81
CA ILE A 198 8.94 -10.23 7.36
C ILE A 198 8.40 -9.05 8.18
N ALA A 199 7.95 -8.01 7.48
CA ALA A 199 7.36 -6.82 8.10
C ALA A 199 5.95 -6.59 7.54
N ALA A 200 4.94 -6.36 8.41
CA ALA A 200 3.56 -6.18 8.00
C ALA A 200 2.86 -5.12 8.87
N ILE A 201 2.11 -4.22 8.24
CA ILE A 201 1.41 -3.14 8.95
C ILE A 201 -0.10 -3.19 8.69
N CYS A 202 -0.88 -2.71 9.65
CA CYS A 202 -2.32 -2.47 9.56
C CYS A 202 -3.12 -3.77 9.33
N HIS A 203 -3.77 -3.92 8.17
CA HIS A 203 -4.51 -5.13 7.77
C HIS A 203 -3.60 -6.24 7.21
N ALA A 204 -2.36 -5.94 6.86
CA ALA A 204 -1.45 -6.88 6.22
C ALA A 204 -1.22 -8.20 6.98
N PRO A 205 -1.21 -8.25 8.32
CA PRO A 205 -1.01 -9.51 9.04
C PRO A 205 -2.00 -10.64 8.73
N VAL A 206 -3.18 -10.37 8.13
CA VAL A 206 -4.10 -11.45 7.69
C VAL A 206 -3.52 -12.26 6.53
N VAL A 207 -2.60 -11.68 5.73
CA VAL A 207 -1.87 -12.44 4.69
C VAL A 207 -0.95 -13.47 5.34
N LEU A 208 -0.33 -13.11 6.47
CA LEU A 208 0.53 -14.01 7.26
C LEU A 208 -0.28 -15.12 7.91
N ALA A 209 -1.53 -14.83 8.35
CA ALA A 209 -2.47 -15.84 8.81
C ALA A 209 -2.79 -16.85 7.70
N SER A 210 -3.03 -16.37 6.46
CA SER A 210 -3.27 -17.23 5.30
C SER A 210 -2.02 -18.03 4.88
N ALA A 211 -0.83 -17.52 5.17
CA ALA A 211 0.42 -18.24 4.99
C ALA A 211 0.72 -19.28 6.12
N ASP A 212 -0.12 -19.35 7.16
CA ASP A 212 0.01 -20.26 8.31
C ASP A 212 1.36 -20.09 9.05
N ILE A 213 1.79 -18.85 9.29
CA ILE A 213 3.07 -18.56 9.95
C ILE A 213 2.92 -17.79 11.27
N LEU A 214 1.69 -17.67 11.80
CA LEU A 214 1.42 -16.87 13.01
C LEU A 214 1.36 -17.71 14.30
N LYS A 215 1.26 -19.02 14.21
CA LYS A 215 1.11 -19.88 15.38
C LYS A 215 2.28 -19.71 16.36
N GLY A 216 1.96 -19.31 17.59
CA GLY A 216 2.93 -19.08 18.66
C GLY A 216 3.73 -17.77 18.54
N ARG A 217 3.46 -16.94 17.53
CA ARG A 217 4.15 -15.66 17.34
C ARG A 217 3.47 -14.53 18.13
N LYS A 218 4.26 -13.59 18.60
CA LYS A 218 3.78 -12.31 19.11
C LYS A 218 3.70 -11.31 17.97
N LEU A 219 2.57 -10.59 17.88
CA LEU A 219 2.34 -9.65 16.81
C LEU A 219 1.33 -8.57 17.20
N THR A 220 1.16 -7.59 16.35
CA THR A 220 0.07 -6.62 16.39
C THR A 220 -0.52 -6.45 14.98
N GLY A 221 -1.61 -5.72 14.87
CA GLY A 221 -2.27 -5.38 13.62
C GLY A 221 -3.43 -4.43 13.89
N TYR A 222 -4.10 -4.03 12.81
CA TYR A 222 -5.27 -3.18 12.89
C TYR A 222 -6.36 -3.83 13.77
N TRP A 223 -7.06 -3.04 14.56
CA TRP A 223 -7.94 -3.57 15.62
C TRP A 223 -9.02 -4.53 15.12
N ASN A 224 -9.59 -4.30 13.92
CA ASN A 224 -10.68 -5.14 13.41
C ASN A 224 -10.23 -6.53 12.90
N ILE A 225 -8.93 -6.74 12.68
CA ILE A 225 -8.38 -8.05 12.27
C ILE A 225 -7.77 -8.83 13.46
N GLN A 226 -7.73 -8.25 14.64
CA GLN A 226 -7.06 -8.90 15.79
C GLN A 226 -7.67 -10.25 16.17
N VAL A 227 -8.98 -10.44 15.93
CA VAL A 227 -9.65 -11.73 16.16
C VAL A 227 -9.12 -12.79 15.18
N ASP A 228 -8.89 -12.44 13.92
CA ASP A 228 -8.36 -13.36 12.91
C ASP A 228 -6.93 -13.78 13.24
N LEU A 229 -6.11 -12.84 13.74
CA LEU A 229 -4.73 -13.11 14.15
C LEU A 229 -4.67 -14.05 15.36
N LYS A 230 -5.58 -13.87 16.33
CA LYS A 230 -5.72 -14.78 17.48
C LYS A 230 -6.19 -16.16 17.03
N ASN A 231 -7.16 -16.25 16.14
CA ASN A 231 -7.66 -17.52 15.59
C ASN A 231 -6.60 -18.25 14.78
N ALA A 232 -5.66 -17.52 14.15
CA ALA A 232 -4.48 -18.09 13.50
C ALA A 232 -3.36 -18.54 14.49
N GLY A 233 -3.62 -18.47 15.80
CA GLY A 233 -2.69 -18.90 16.84
C GLY A 233 -1.67 -17.86 17.28
N GLY A 234 -1.81 -16.62 16.87
CA GLY A 234 -0.94 -15.51 17.28
C GLY A 234 -1.31 -14.93 18.65
N THR A 235 -0.31 -14.43 19.37
CA THR A 235 -0.49 -13.62 20.59
C THR A 235 -0.50 -12.16 20.21
N VAL A 236 -1.67 -11.54 20.17
CA VAL A 236 -1.84 -10.15 19.77
C VAL A 236 -1.55 -9.21 20.94
N LEU A 237 -0.65 -8.27 20.72
CA LEU A 237 -0.26 -7.23 21.67
C LEU A 237 -0.73 -5.86 21.17
N GLU A 238 -1.25 -5.03 22.06
CA GLU A 238 -1.60 -3.64 21.73
C GLU A 238 -0.38 -2.74 21.90
N ALA A 239 0.40 -2.63 20.83
CA ALA A 239 1.60 -1.81 20.79
C ALA A 239 1.82 -1.25 19.38
N PRO A 240 2.42 -0.05 19.23
CA PRO A 240 2.71 0.55 17.92
C PRO A 240 3.52 -0.37 17.01
N VAL A 241 4.49 -1.08 17.58
CA VAL A 241 5.31 -2.06 16.88
C VAL A 241 5.56 -3.27 17.78
N VAL A 242 5.42 -4.46 17.23
CA VAL A 242 5.82 -5.71 17.87
C VAL A 242 6.87 -6.38 17.01
N THR A 243 8.02 -6.71 17.63
CA THR A 243 9.08 -7.50 17.01
C THR A 243 9.16 -8.85 17.69
N ASP A 244 9.08 -9.92 16.91
CA ASP A 244 9.22 -11.31 17.38
C ASP A 244 10.14 -12.06 16.41
N GLY A 245 11.43 -12.16 16.76
CA GLY A 245 12.44 -12.76 15.90
C GLY A 245 12.55 -12.02 14.54
N ASN A 246 12.21 -12.73 13.48
CA ASN A 246 12.20 -12.20 12.11
C ASN A 246 10.85 -11.60 11.66
N LEU A 247 9.93 -11.39 12.58
CA LEU A 247 8.62 -10.80 12.29
C LEU A 247 8.50 -9.42 12.96
N ILE A 248 8.18 -8.39 12.19
CA ILE A 248 7.85 -7.05 12.68
C ILE A 248 6.44 -6.70 12.22
N THR A 249 5.57 -6.34 13.16
CA THR A 249 4.21 -5.92 12.85
C THR A 249 3.85 -4.58 13.48
N SER A 250 2.91 -3.87 12.88
CA SER A 250 2.44 -2.56 13.32
C SER A 250 0.93 -2.41 13.09
N ARG A 251 0.29 -1.36 13.66
CA ARG A 251 -1.16 -1.28 13.75
C ARG A 251 -1.84 -0.50 12.62
N HIS A 252 -1.32 0.68 12.26
CA HIS A 252 -2.03 1.63 11.41
C HIS A 252 -1.10 2.74 10.89
N PRO A 253 -1.56 3.65 10.01
CA PRO A 253 -0.74 4.68 9.37
C PRO A 253 0.07 5.57 10.32
N ILE A 254 -0.43 5.87 11.51
CA ILE A 254 0.27 6.75 12.48
C ILE A 254 1.56 6.09 12.98
N ASP A 255 1.61 4.76 13.01
CA ASP A 255 2.77 3.99 13.48
C ASP A 255 3.85 3.78 12.38
N VAL A 256 3.65 4.27 11.16
CA VAL A 256 4.57 4.08 10.01
C VAL A 256 6.01 4.47 10.34
N ALA A 257 6.21 5.54 11.13
CA ALA A 257 7.53 6.02 11.51
C ALA A 257 8.29 4.99 12.37
N ASP A 258 7.63 4.50 13.42
CA ASP A 258 8.22 3.54 14.36
C ASP A 258 8.39 2.17 13.71
N PHE A 259 7.43 1.76 12.89
CA PHE A 259 7.51 0.56 12.07
C PHE A 259 8.72 0.58 11.13
N SER A 260 8.90 1.67 10.36
CA SER A 260 10.01 1.81 9.40
C SER A 260 11.37 1.79 10.09
N ARG A 261 11.48 2.45 11.26
CA ARG A 261 12.70 2.42 12.07
C ARG A 261 12.99 1.03 12.65
N ALA A 262 11.97 0.28 13.04
CA ALA A 262 12.14 -1.10 13.52
C ALA A 262 12.69 -2.02 12.42
N VAL A 263 12.19 -1.87 11.18
CA VAL A 263 12.68 -2.58 9.99
C VAL A 263 14.14 -2.20 9.70
N GLU A 264 14.48 -0.91 9.68
CA GLU A 264 15.86 -0.43 9.52
C GLU A 264 16.78 -1.05 10.57
N ASN A 265 16.41 -0.92 11.87
CA ASN A 265 17.20 -1.43 12.97
C ASN A 265 17.45 -2.95 12.90
N TRP A 266 16.49 -3.70 12.38
CA TRP A 266 16.67 -5.13 12.17
C TRP A 266 17.65 -5.41 11.03
N LEU A 267 17.51 -4.73 9.89
CA LEU A 267 18.35 -4.92 8.70
C LEU A 267 19.81 -4.50 8.92
N VAL A 268 20.05 -3.48 9.75
CA VAL A 268 21.40 -3.02 10.08
C VAL A 268 22.17 -4.03 10.94
N LYS A 269 21.47 -4.87 11.70
CA LYS A 269 22.08 -5.88 12.59
C LYS A 269 22.45 -7.18 11.88
N GLN A 270 22.01 -7.35 10.63
CA GLN A 270 22.31 -8.50 9.77
C GLN A 270 23.48 -8.17 8.83
#